data_f1605ed168d7d83c763ce3c869d3a061
#
_entry.id   f1605ed168d7d83c763ce3c869d3a061
#
_cell.length_a   1.000
_cell.length_b   1.000
_cell.length_c   1.000
_cell.angle_alpha   90.00
_cell.angle_beta   90.00
_cell.angle_gamma   90.00
#
_symmetry.space_group_name_H-M   'P 1'
#
loop_
_entity.id
_entity.type
_entity.pdbx_description
1 polymer ?
#
loop_
_entity_poly.entity_id
_entity_poly.type
_entity_poly.pdbx_seq_one_letter_code
_entity_poly.pdbx_strand_id
1 'polypeptide(L)'
;MKACFVTSGSLNAFWQDKLEKTEKCDLLAFGFNGLGLVSYKRELEGKTEFFHDAAGLSKAIGGVVVSGCDTDTYGIFRHSALIADKGRILGVSDMSFSLDESEFRAGGNFRVYETGAGRIGLLVGDDVYFLEAAKVLSLCDADFIVCVYHQVLSNMTEIMLRAAAFSCGVPIALVASEFVSVAGIGGDILYSSRREVNETEIRLVKDFHKISTRRRGFFLEQGF
;
A
#
# COMPACT_ATOMS: atom_id res chain seq x y z
N MET A 1 1.99 5.13 15.14
CA MET A 1 2.38 5.58 13.79
C MET A 1 1.38 6.64 13.35
N LYS A 2 1.85 7.85 13.14
CA LYS A 2 1.03 8.92 12.55
C LYS A 2 0.95 8.70 11.05
N ALA A 3 -0.25 8.54 10.51
CA ALA A 3 -0.49 8.30 9.10
C ALA A 3 -1.34 9.42 8.49
N CYS A 4 -0.95 9.82 7.29
CA CYS A 4 -1.72 10.72 6.44
C CYS A 4 -2.10 9.99 5.15
N PHE A 5 -3.38 9.98 4.81
CA PHE A 5 -3.90 9.35 3.61
C PHE A 5 -4.48 10.42 2.67
N VAL A 6 -4.05 10.38 1.43
CA VAL A 6 -4.53 11.28 0.37
C VAL A 6 -5.32 10.46 -0.63
N THR A 7 -6.65 10.63 -0.61
CA THR A 7 -7.57 9.81 -1.41
C THR A 7 -7.83 10.39 -2.80
N SER A 8 -7.57 11.68 -2.99
CA SER A 8 -7.70 12.36 -4.28
C SER A 8 -6.59 13.39 -4.47
N GLY A 9 -6.23 13.62 -5.72
CA GLY A 9 -5.13 14.51 -6.08
C GLY A 9 -3.81 13.78 -6.33
N SER A 10 -2.94 14.44 -7.08
CA SER A 10 -1.60 13.94 -7.39
C SER A 10 -0.63 14.26 -6.26
N LEU A 11 0.47 13.51 -6.21
CA LEU A 11 1.58 13.72 -5.30
C LEU A 11 2.15 15.14 -5.42
N ASN A 12 2.31 15.64 -6.66
CA ASN A 12 2.83 16.98 -6.91
C ASN A 12 1.88 18.08 -6.45
N ALA A 13 0.57 17.93 -6.67
CA ALA A 13 -0.43 18.89 -6.17
C ALA A 13 -0.43 18.92 -4.64
N PHE A 14 -0.35 17.76 -3.98
CA PHE A 14 -0.25 17.69 -2.53
C PHE A 14 1.02 18.40 -2.02
N TRP A 15 2.15 18.16 -2.67
CA TRP A 15 3.41 18.78 -2.28
C TRP A 15 3.38 20.30 -2.37
N GLN A 16 2.81 20.84 -3.45
CA GLN A 16 2.75 22.28 -3.67
C GLN A 16 1.75 23.00 -2.75
N ASP A 17 0.57 22.40 -2.53
CA ASP A 17 -0.57 23.14 -1.94
C ASP A 17 -0.88 22.73 -0.49
N LYS A 18 -0.49 21.53 -0.07
CA LYS A 18 -0.99 20.92 1.17
C LYS A 18 0.08 20.50 2.16
N LEU A 19 1.30 20.24 1.71
CA LEU A 19 2.37 19.75 2.58
C LEU A 19 2.61 20.65 3.79
N GLU A 20 2.64 21.97 3.60
CA GLU A 20 2.85 22.92 4.69
C GLU A 20 1.71 22.96 5.73
N LYS A 21 0.53 22.52 5.32
CA LYS A 21 -0.70 22.51 6.16
C LYS A 21 -0.94 21.16 6.82
N THR A 22 -0.16 20.15 6.43
CA THR A 22 -0.29 18.76 6.92
C THR A 22 0.64 18.55 8.10
N GLU A 23 0.14 17.92 9.17
CA GLU A 23 0.99 17.55 10.30
C GLU A 23 2.08 16.56 9.86
N LYS A 24 3.22 16.65 10.54
CA LYS A 24 4.31 15.71 10.31
C LYS A 24 3.84 14.28 10.58
N CYS A 25 3.96 13.40 9.58
CA CYS A 25 3.52 12.02 9.65
C CYS A 25 4.67 11.04 9.38
N ASP A 26 4.54 9.84 9.92
CA ASP A 26 5.49 8.74 9.69
C ASP A 26 5.24 8.04 8.35
N LEU A 27 3.95 8.01 7.93
CA LEU A 27 3.48 7.41 6.68
C LEU A 27 2.53 8.39 5.96
N LEU A 28 2.84 8.68 4.70
CA LEU A 28 1.97 9.39 3.77
C LEU A 28 1.62 8.45 2.61
N ALA A 29 0.34 8.10 2.48
CA ALA A 29 -0.10 7.17 1.45
C ALA A 29 -1.14 7.79 0.53
N PHE A 30 -0.89 7.68 -0.77
CA PHE A 30 -1.77 8.14 -1.84
C PHE A 30 -2.53 6.96 -2.46
N GLY A 31 -3.75 7.24 -2.93
CA GLY A 31 -4.46 6.33 -3.83
C GLY A 31 -3.80 6.25 -5.22
N PHE A 32 -4.48 5.60 -6.16
CA PHE A 32 -3.97 5.40 -7.54
C PHE A 32 -3.69 6.70 -8.30
N ASN A 33 -4.40 7.78 -7.97
CA ASN A 33 -4.20 9.09 -8.59
C ASN A 33 -2.91 9.81 -8.15
N GLY A 34 -2.17 9.23 -7.19
CA GLY A 34 -0.96 9.85 -6.64
C GLY A 34 0.10 10.11 -7.71
N LEU A 35 0.49 9.09 -8.46
CA LEU A 35 1.47 9.21 -9.54
C LEU A 35 0.86 9.05 -10.94
N GLY A 36 -0.32 8.41 -11.06
CA GLY A 36 -0.94 8.13 -12.35
C GLY A 36 -0.13 7.13 -13.18
N LEU A 37 -0.01 7.36 -14.51
CA LEU A 37 0.73 6.47 -15.42
C LEU A 37 2.23 6.82 -15.42
N VAL A 38 3.06 5.86 -15.02
CA VAL A 38 4.51 5.96 -14.98
C VAL A 38 5.12 5.07 -16.07
N SER A 39 5.70 5.67 -17.09
CA SER A 39 6.44 4.93 -18.13
C SER A 39 7.92 4.81 -17.75
N TYR A 40 8.39 3.59 -17.50
CA TYR A 40 9.81 3.33 -17.17
C TYR A 40 10.77 3.86 -18.23
N LYS A 41 10.38 3.78 -19.51
CA LYS A 41 11.17 4.33 -20.59
C LYS A 41 11.37 5.85 -20.43
N ARG A 42 10.28 6.58 -20.13
CA ARG A 42 10.35 8.04 -19.97
C ARG A 42 11.11 8.45 -18.72
N GLU A 43 10.97 7.70 -17.62
CA GLU A 43 11.75 7.89 -16.39
C GLU A 43 13.25 7.70 -16.66
N LEU A 44 13.65 6.62 -17.34
CA LEU A 44 15.04 6.34 -17.67
C LEU A 44 15.65 7.37 -18.65
N GLU A 45 14.85 7.94 -19.53
CA GLU A 45 15.24 9.01 -20.45
C GLU A 45 15.27 10.41 -19.78
N GLY A 46 14.89 10.51 -18.50
CA GLY A 46 14.78 11.80 -17.79
C GLY A 46 13.67 12.70 -18.32
N LYS A 47 12.64 12.15 -18.97
CA LYS A 47 11.50 12.90 -19.51
C LYS A 47 10.38 13.08 -18.49
N THR A 48 10.38 12.25 -17.45
CA THR A 48 9.50 12.30 -16.29
C THR A 48 10.32 12.02 -15.04
N GLU A 49 9.87 12.53 -13.88
CA GLU A 49 10.60 12.45 -12.62
C GLU A 49 9.70 11.96 -11.47
N PHE A 50 8.68 11.14 -11.78
CA PHE A 50 7.70 10.66 -10.79
C PHE A 50 8.35 9.94 -9.61
N PHE A 51 9.36 9.12 -9.88
CA PHE A 51 10.09 8.41 -8.83
C PHE A 51 10.97 9.35 -8.02
N HIS A 52 11.59 10.34 -8.68
CA HIS A 52 12.37 11.38 -8.02
C HIS A 52 11.47 12.22 -7.11
N ASP A 53 10.29 12.63 -7.59
CA ASP A 53 9.31 13.40 -6.83
C ASP A 53 8.85 12.65 -5.58
N ALA A 54 8.52 11.35 -5.71
CA ALA A 54 8.13 10.53 -4.58
C ALA A 54 9.25 10.38 -3.54
N ALA A 55 10.49 10.18 -3.99
CA ALA A 55 11.65 10.16 -3.12
C ALA A 55 11.89 11.51 -2.44
N GLY A 56 11.79 12.60 -3.20
CA GLY A 56 11.90 13.97 -2.70
C GLY A 56 10.86 14.29 -1.63
N LEU A 57 9.61 13.92 -1.87
CA LEU A 57 8.52 14.10 -0.89
C LEU A 57 8.80 13.30 0.38
N SER A 58 9.24 12.04 0.27
CA SER A 58 9.58 11.21 1.43
C SER A 58 10.71 11.83 2.27
N LYS A 59 11.66 12.49 1.61
CA LYS A 59 12.73 13.26 2.28
C LYS A 59 12.16 14.51 2.98
N ALA A 60 11.27 15.24 2.32
CA ALA A 60 10.68 16.46 2.86
C ALA A 60 9.86 16.20 4.12
N ILE A 61 9.05 15.12 4.16
CA ILE A 61 8.29 14.73 5.37
C ILE A 61 9.16 14.00 6.40
N GLY A 62 10.33 13.49 6.01
CA GLY A 62 11.20 12.67 6.87
C GLY A 62 10.61 11.29 7.18
N GLY A 63 9.69 10.80 6.35
CA GLY A 63 8.91 9.57 6.56
C GLY A 63 8.71 8.77 5.28
N VAL A 64 7.80 7.81 5.35
CA VAL A 64 7.48 6.89 4.26
C VAL A 64 6.41 7.50 3.36
N VAL A 65 6.63 7.41 2.03
CA VAL A 65 5.63 7.73 1.02
C VAL A 65 5.25 6.45 0.28
N VAL A 66 3.95 6.16 0.20
CA VAL A 66 3.38 5.11 -0.64
C VAL A 66 2.45 5.78 -1.65
N SER A 67 2.53 5.39 -2.91
CA SER A 67 1.63 5.91 -3.95
C SER A 67 1.27 4.84 -4.96
N GLY A 68 -0.02 4.74 -5.27
CA GLY A 68 -0.48 3.95 -6.39
C GLY A 68 -0.09 4.61 -7.72
N CYS A 69 0.08 3.76 -8.71
CA CYS A 69 0.35 4.15 -10.09
C CYS A 69 0.04 2.99 -11.05
N ASP A 70 -0.18 3.33 -12.28
CA ASP A 70 -0.06 2.38 -13.38
C ASP A 70 1.36 2.45 -13.94
N THR A 71 1.98 1.31 -14.18
CA THR A 71 3.32 1.28 -14.77
C THR A 71 3.26 0.77 -16.20
N ASP A 72 4.03 1.40 -17.08
CA ASP A 72 4.27 0.94 -18.45
C ASP A 72 5.74 0.53 -18.60
N THR A 73 5.97 -0.77 -18.81
CA THR A 73 7.28 -1.34 -19.10
C THR A 73 7.31 -1.82 -20.55
N TYR A 74 7.61 -0.90 -21.46
CA TYR A 74 7.67 -1.18 -22.91
C TYR A 74 6.40 -1.83 -23.47
N GLY A 75 5.23 -1.27 -23.10
CA GLY A 75 3.91 -1.75 -23.52
C GLY A 75 3.32 -2.86 -22.65
N ILE A 76 3.97 -3.22 -21.55
CA ILE A 76 3.40 -4.09 -20.52
C ILE A 76 2.88 -3.21 -19.39
N PHE A 77 1.57 -3.15 -19.24
CA PHE A 77 0.91 -2.35 -18.21
C PHE A 77 0.67 -3.18 -16.95
N ARG A 78 0.88 -2.56 -15.77
CA ARG A 78 0.57 -3.13 -14.46
C ARG A 78 -0.03 -2.10 -13.53
N HIS A 79 -0.96 -2.52 -12.70
CA HIS A 79 -1.34 -1.77 -11.51
C HIS A 79 -0.24 -1.96 -10.46
N SER A 80 0.28 -0.87 -9.93
CA SER A 80 1.47 -0.89 -9.08
C SER A 80 1.34 0.08 -7.91
N ALA A 81 2.15 -0.13 -6.89
CA ALA A 81 2.37 0.81 -5.80
C ALA A 81 3.86 1.02 -5.58
N LEU A 82 4.28 2.29 -5.55
CA LEU A 82 5.62 2.72 -5.21
C LEU A 82 5.72 2.94 -3.70
N ILE A 83 6.89 2.63 -3.14
CA ILE A 83 7.24 2.99 -1.77
C ILE A 83 8.61 3.67 -1.72
N ALA A 84 8.67 4.80 -1.01
CA ALA A 84 9.89 5.56 -0.75
C ALA A 84 10.02 5.87 0.74
N ASP A 85 11.25 5.96 1.24
CA ASP A 85 11.54 6.36 2.62
C ASP A 85 12.76 7.27 2.67
N LYS A 86 12.63 8.42 3.32
CA LYS A 86 13.71 9.39 3.60
C LYS A 86 14.58 9.72 2.37
N GLY A 87 13.95 9.94 1.23
CA GLY A 87 14.62 10.32 0.00
C GLY A 87 15.10 9.16 -0.87
N ARG A 88 14.73 7.91 -0.56
CA ARG A 88 15.12 6.72 -1.31
C ARG A 88 13.90 5.94 -1.77
N ILE A 89 13.86 5.55 -3.05
CA ILE A 89 12.90 4.54 -3.53
C ILE A 89 13.32 3.20 -2.96
N LEU A 90 12.40 2.53 -2.25
CA LEU A 90 12.62 1.18 -1.73
C LEU A 90 12.18 0.12 -2.74
N GLY A 91 11.17 0.43 -3.54
CA GLY A 91 10.72 -0.43 -4.62
C GLY A 91 9.33 -0.10 -5.15
N VAL A 92 8.90 -0.97 -6.07
CA VAL A 92 7.56 -0.98 -6.65
C VAL A 92 7.01 -2.40 -6.47
N SER A 93 5.76 -2.51 -6.04
CA SER A 93 5.00 -3.77 -5.97
C SER A 93 3.88 -3.72 -6.99
N ASP A 94 3.72 -4.77 -7.76
CA ASP A 94 2.67 -4.90 -8.76
C ASP A 94 1.51 -5.71 -8.19
N MET A 95 0.29 -5.48 -8.68
CA MET A 95 -0.87 -6.33 -8.42
C MET A 95 -0.58 -7.75 -8.89
N SER A 96 -0.74 -8.73 -8.01
CA SER A 96 -0.41 -10.13 -8.29
C SER A 96 -1.63 -10.97 -8.66
N PHE A 97 -2.81 -10.60 -8.20
CA PHE A 97 -4.07 -11.25 -8.53
C PHE A 97 -5.00 -10.26 -9.22
N SER A 98 -5.78 -10.75 -10.19
CA SER A 98 -6.84 -9.97 -10.84
C SER A 98 -8.11 -10.80 -10.85
N LEU A 99 -9.24 -10.15 -10.59
CA LEU A 99 -10.57 -10.77 -10.69
C LEU A 99 -11.06 -10.83 -12.15
N ASP A 100 -10.59 -9.91 -12.96
CA ASP A 100 -11.01 -9.77 -14.35
C ASP A 100 -9.84 -9.94 -15.32
N GLU A 101 -10.13 -10.44 -16.52
CA GLU A 101 -9.19 -10.39 -17.64
C GLU A 101 -9.08 -8.94 -18.13
N SER A 102 -7.93 -8.32 -17.94
CA SER A 102 -7.65 -6.96 -18.36
C SER A 102 -6.36 -6.89 -19.19
N GLU A 103 -6.10 -5.72 -19.76
CA GLU A 103 -4.82 -5.45 -20.42
C GLU A 103 -3.65 -5.34 -19.41
N PHE A 104 -3.96 -5.16 -18.13
CA PHE A 104 -2.95 -5.12 -17.07
C PHE A 104 -2.47 -6.52 -16.71
N ARG A 105 -1.16 -6.67 -16.70
CA ARG A 105 -0.51 -7.96 -16.39
C ARG A 105 -0.25 -8.09 -14.90
N ALA A 106 -0.50 -9.27 -14.37
CA ALA A 106 -0.17 -9.60 -13.00
C ALA A 106 1.34 -9.53 -12.74
N GLY A 107 1.71 -9.07 -11.56
CA GLY A 107 3.04 -9.21 -10.97
C GLY A 107 3.26 -10.61 -10.43
N GLY A 108 4.42 -10.84 -9.82
CA GLY A 108 4.78 -12.16 -9.30
C GLY A 108 5.28 -12.18 -7.86
N ASN A 109 5.32 -11.03 -7.17
CA ASN A 109 6.00 -10.95 -5.88
C ASN A 109 5.26 -10.09 -4.87
N PHE A 110 5.04 -10.65 -3.69
CA PHE A 110 4.68 -9.88 -2.50
C PHE A 110 5.95 -9.49 -1.75
N ARG A 111 6.05 -8.22 -1.37
CA ARG A 111 7.22 -7.70 -0.68
C ARG A 111 6.85 -6.91 0.57
N VAL A 112 7.64 -7.12 1.62
CA VAL A 112 7.66 -6.30 2.83
C VAL A 112 8.90 -5.41 2.78
N TYR A 113 8.71 -4.13 3.04
CA TYR A 113 9.77 -3.13 3.00
C TYR A 113 10.13 -2.69 4.41
N GLU A 114 11.41 -2.68 4.73
CA GLU A 114 11.90 -2.12 5.99
C GLU A 114 12.00 -0.61 5.88
N THR A 115 11.29 0.10 6.75
CA THR A 115 11.15 1.55 6.72
C THR A 115 11.33 2.17 8.09
N GLY A 116 11.47 3.49 8.14
CA GLY A 116 11.48 4.23 9.39
C GLY A 116 10.18 4.16 10.20
N ALA A 117 9.07 3.82 9.57
CA ALA A 117 7.76 3.67 10.20
C ALA A 117 7.43 2.21 10.60
N GLY A 118 8.35 1.27 10.37
CA GLY A 118 8.19 -0.17 10.58
C GLY A 118 8.25 -0.96 9.28
N ARG A 119 7.91 -2.23 9.34
CA ARG A 119 7.91 -3.15 8.19
C ARG A 119 6.57 -3.06 7.47
N ILE A 120 6.55 -2.45 6.29
CA ILE A 120 5.34 -2.19 5.53
C ILE A 120 5.21 -3.17 4.37
N GLY A 121 4.10 -3.93 4.35
CA GLY A 121 3.69 -4.74 3.20
C GLY A 121 2.82 -3.93 2.25
N LEU A 122 2.92 -4.18 0.95
CA LEU A 122 2.05 -3.57 -0.05
C LEU A 122 1.13 -4.61 -0.69
N LEU A 123 -0.15 -4.27 -0.78
CA LEU A 123 -1.16 -4.90 -1.62
C LEU A 123 -1.60 -3.89 -2.67
N VAL A 124 -1.91 -4.36 -3.87
CA VAL A 124 -2.31 -3.50 -4.98
C VAL A 124 -3.59 -4.03 -5.61
N GLY A 125 -4.57 -3.14 -5.76
CA GLY A 125 -5.81 -3.48 -6.44
C GLY A 125 -6.52 -4.70 -5.88
N ASP A 126 -6.78 -5.67 -6.74
CA ASP A 126 -7.56 -6.86 -6.42
C ASP A 126 -6.88 -7.84 -5.44
N ASP A 127 -5.60 -7.64 -5.12
CA ASP A 127 -4.91 -8.45 -4.11
C ASP A 127 -5.67 -8.48 -2.76
N VAL A 128 -6.48 -7.46 -2.47
CA VAL A 128 -7.31 -7.38 -1.26
C VAL A 128 -8.34 -8.52 -1.16
N TYR A 129 -8.77 -9.08 -2.28
CA TYR A 129 -9.73 -10.17 -2.33
C TYR A 129 -9.11 -11.56 -2.08
N PHE A 130 -7.79 -11.64 -2.11
CA PHE A 130 -7.04 -12.89 -1.96
C PHE A 130 -6.33 -12.90 -0.61
N LEU A 131 -6.87 -13.66 0.34
CA LEU A 131 -6.30 -13.74 1.69
C LEU A 131 -4.86 -14.25 1.72
N GLU A 132 -4.46 -14.99 0.69
CA GLU A 132 -3.11 -15.49 0.47
C GLU A 132 -2.11 -14.33 0.36
N ALA A 133 -2.47 -13.24 -0.30
CA ALA A 133 -1.64 -12.06 -0.45
C ALA A 133 -1.30 -11.43 0.91
N ALA A 134 -2.32 -11.13 1.70
CA ALA A 134 -2.13 -10.60 3.06
C ALA A 134 -1.41 -11.59 3.97
N LYS A 135 -1.69 -12.90 3.82
CA LYS A 135 -1.03 -13.96 4.58
C LYS A 135 0.47 -14.00 4.33
N VAL A 136 0.90 -13.91 3.07
CA VAL A 136 2.34 -13.89 2.73
C VAL A 136 3.02 -12.70 3.39
N LEU A 137 2.45 -11.50 3.28
CA LEU A 137 3.01 -10.30 3.91
C LEU A 137 3.10 -10.43 5.44
N SER A 138 2.06 -10.97 6.08
CA SER A 138 2.05 -11.24 7.52
C SER A 138 3.14 -12.24 7.93
N LEU A 139 3.33 -13.33 7.16
CA LEU A 139 4.36 -14.34 7.42
C LEU A 139 5.78 -13.80 7.17
N CYS A 140 5.92 -12.78 6.33
CA CYS A 140 7.16 -12.01 6.13
C CYS A 140 7.33 -10.90 7.18
N ASP A 141 6.59 -10.95 8.29
CA ASP A 141 6.68 -10.04 9.44
C ASP A 141 6.31 -8.59 9.16
N ALA A 142 5.38 -8.32 8.24
CA ALA A 142 4.83 -6.98 8.11
C ALA A 142 4.24 -6.48 9.44
N ASP A 143 4.52 -5.24 9.80
CA ASP A 143 3.92 -4.56 10.95
C ASP A 143 2.60 -3.89 10.58
N PHE A 144 2.50 -3.49 9.32
CA PHE A 144 1.37 -2.82 8.73
C PHE A 144 1.30 -3.14 7.24
N ILE A 145 0.09 -3.24 6.70
CA ILE A 145 -0.11 -3.45 5.26
C ILE A 145 -0.86 -2.24 4.70
N VAL A 146 -0.37 -1.71 3.58
CA VAL A 146 -1.06 -0.67 2.80
C VAL A 146 -1.56 -1.31 1.51
N CYS A 147 -2.86 -1.27 1.31
CA CYS A 147 -3.52 -1.67 0.07
C CYS A 147 -3.87 -0.40 -0.73
N VAL A 148 -3.25 -0.22 -1.88
CA VAL A 148 -3.61 0.84 -2.81
C VAL A 148 -4.62 0.29 -3.80
N TYR A 149 -5.85 0.82 -3.75
CA TYR A 149 -6.97 0.25 -4.47
C TYR A 149 -7.42 1.13 -5.63
N HIS A 150 -7.55 0.56 -6.83
CA HIS A 150 -7.76 1.30 -8.08
C HIS A 150 -9.23 1.47 -8.47
N GLN A 151 -10.14 0.72 -7.84
CA GLN A 151 -11.57 0.74 -8.16
C GLN A 151 -12.38 1.49 -7.11
N VAL A 152 -13.68 1.61 -7.37
CA VAL A 152 -14.63 2.15 -6.40
C VAL A 152 -14.87 1.14 -5.30
N LEU A 153 -14.88 1.60 -4.05
CA LEU A 153 -15.11 0.73 -2.89
C LEU A 153 -16.47 0.05 -2.97
N SER A 154 -16.49 -1.25 -2.78
CA SER A 154 -17.70 -2.06 -2.63
C SER A 154 -17.83 -2.59 -1.20
N ASN A 155 -19.02 -3.03 -0.83
CA ASN A 155 -19.22 -3.73 0.44
C ASN A 155 -18.32 -4.98 0.56
N MET A 156 -18.09 -5.67 -0.56
CA MET A 156 -17.22 -6.85 -0.59
C MET A 156 -15.77 -6.47 -0.29
N THR A 157 -15.28 -5.35 -0.83
CA THR A 157 -13.91 -4.85 -0.57
C THR A 157 -13.70 -4.61 0.92
N GLU A 158 -14.67 -3.98 1.61
CA GLU A 158 -14.59 -3.75 3.05
C GLU A 158 -14.64 -5.05 3.86
N ILE A 159 -15.50 -5.99 3.47
CA ILE A 159 -15.57 -7.31 4.10
C ILE A 159 -14.22 -8.03 3.99
N MET A 160 -13.62 -8.05 2.80
CA MET A 160 -12.34 -8.71 2.56
C MET A 160 -11.19 -8.03 3.27
N LEU A 161 -11.16 -6.69 3.32
CA LEU A 161 -10.19 -5.92 4.09
C LEU A 161 -10.20 -6.33 5.57
N ARG A 162 -11.39 -6.35 6.18
CA ARG A 162 -11.60 -6.74 7.58
C ARG A 162 -11.24 -8.20 7.84
N ALA A 163 -11.66 -9.10 6.94
CA ALA A 163 -11.34 -10.52 7.02
C ALA A 163 -9.83 -10.76 6.90
N ALA A 164 -9.13 -10.05 6.00
CA ALA A 164 -7.67 -10.14 5.84
C ALA A 164 -6.95 -9.66 7.11
N ALA A 165 -7.29 -8.48 7.64
CA ALA A 165 -6.67 -7.95 8.87
C ALA A 165 -6.89 -8.90 10.07
N PHE A 166 -8.12 -9.37 10.27
CA PHE A 166 -8.45 -10.32 11.32
C PHE A 166 -7.69 -11.64 11.16
N SER A 167 -7.75 -12.24 9.98
CA SER A 167 -7.20 -13.56 9.76
C SER A 167 -5.67 -13.58 9.72
N CYS A 168 -5.04 -12.51 9.25
CA CYS A 168 -3.58 -12.40 9.18
C CYS A 168 -2.94 -11.81 10.44
N GLY A 169 -3.74 -11.19 11.32
CA GLY A 169 -3.27 -10.62 12.60
C GLY A 169 -2.36 -9.40 12.41
N VAL A 170 -2.55 -8.66 11.32
CA VAL A 170 -1.81 -7.42 10.98
C VAL A 170 -2.82 -6.36 10.54
N PRO A 171 -2.74 -5.11 11.03
CA PRO A 171 -3.65 -4.07 10.59
C PRO A 171 -3.36 -3.69 9.14
N ILE A 172 -4.45 -3.39 8.40
CA ILE A 172 -4.40 -3.10 6.97
C ILE A 172 -5.12 -1.78 6.70
N ALA A 173 -4.47 -0.83 6.01
CA ALA A 173 -5.13 0.32 5.41
C ALA A 173 -5.41 0.08 3.95
N LEU A 174 -6.61 0.43 3.50
CA LEU A 174 -6.98 0.51 2.10
C LEU A 174 -7.15 1.98 1.73
N VAL A 175 -6.43 2.41 0.70
CA VAL A 175 -6.48 3.77 0.16
C VAL A 175 -6.98 3.69 -1.27
N ALA A 176 -8.20 4.16 -1.49
CA ALA A 176 -8.86 4.20 -2.78
C ALA A 176 -9.12 5.67 -3.21
N SER A 177 -9.61 5.87 -4.43
CA SER A 177 -10.13 7.17 -4.84
C SER A 177 -11.31 7.57 -3.95
N GLU A 178 -11.21 8.75 -3.34
CA GLU A 178 -12.25 9.34 -2.48
C GLU A 178 -12.59 8.54 -1.20
N PHE A 179 -11.75 7.58 -0.82
CA PHE A 179 -12.03 6.76 0.36
C PHE A 179 -10.76 6.19 0.98
N VAL A 180 -10.71 6.17 2.30
CA VAL A 180 -9.73 5.41 3.07
C VAL A 180 -10.43 4.61 4.17
N SER A 181 -9.97 3.39 4.41
CA SER A 181 -10.40 2.55 5.53
C SER A 181 -9.22 1.83 6.15
N VAL A 182 -9.16 1.76 7.47
CA VAL A 182 -8.14 1.02 8.22
C VAL A 182 -8.82 -0.04 9.05
N ALA A 183 -8.50 -1.30 8.79
CA ALA A 183 -9.00 -2.44 9.56
C ALA A 183 -7.97 -2.90 10.59
N GLY A 184 -8.43 -3.15 11.81
CA GLY A 184 -7.66 -3.69 12.92
C GLY A 184 -7.61 -5.21 12.94
N ILE A 185 -6.72 -5.76 13.77
CA ILE A 185 -6.55 -7.21 13.95
C ILE A 185 -7.76 -7.92 14.56
N GLY A 186 -8.73 -7.18 15.11
CA GLY A 186 -10.03 -7.67 15.54
C GLY A 186 -11.07 -7.79 14.41
N GLY A 187 -10.74 -7.30 13.20
CA GLY A 187 -11.69 -7.20 12.09
C GLY A 187 -12.62 -6.00 12.19
N ASP A 188 -12.36 -5.09 13.11
CA ASP A 188 -13.05 -3.81 13.29
C ASP A 188 -12.45 -2.74 12.37
N ILE A 189 -13.24 -1.74 12.01
CA ILE A 189 -12.75 -0.55 11.31
C ILE A 189 -12.27 0.45 12.35
N LEU A 190 -10.95 0.67 12.36
CA LEU A 190 -10.30 1.63 13.26
C LEU A 190 -10.47 3.06 12.79
N TYR A 191 -10.48 3.26 11.48
CA TYR A 191 -10.62 4.56 10.83
C TYR A 191 -11.28 4.40 9.47
N SER A 192 -12.16 5.34 9.10
CA SER A 192 -12.76 5.40 7.77
C SER A 192 -13.11 6.84 7.44
N SER A 193 -12.84 7.28 6.21
CA SER A 193 -13.12 8.65 5.78
C SER A 193 -13.21 8.78 4.26
N ARG A 194 -13.97 9.81 3.83
CA ARG A 194 -14.09 10.24 2.43
C ARG A 194 -13.49 11.62 2.18
N ARG A 195 -12.73 12.15 3.12
CA ARG A 195 -12.05 13.44 2.93
C ARG A 195 -10.86 13.25 2.00
N GLU A 196 -10.46 14.31 1.34
CA GLU A 196 -9.31 14.31 0.45
C GLU A 196 -8.00 14.03 1.19
N VAL A 197 -7.78 14.69 2.31
CA VAL A 197 -6.63 14.47 3.19
C VAL A 197 -7.12 14.01 4.55
N ASN A 198 -6.52 12.95 5.06
CA ASN A 198 -6.95 12.25 6.26
C ASN A 198 -5.75 11.99 7.16
N GLU A 199 -5.73 12.61 8.33
CA GLU A 199 -4.71 12.40 9.34
C GLU A 199 -5.27 11.53 10.46
N THR A 200 -4.52 10.52 10.86
CA THR A 200 -4.92 9.61 11.94
C THR A 200 -3.71 8.99 12.60
N GLU A 201 -3.89 8.50 13.81
CA GLU A 201 -2.89 7.74 14.51
C GLU A 201 -3.28 6.26 14.54
N ILE A 202 -2.38 5.40 14.04
CA ILE A 202 -2.59 3.96 13.96
C ILE A 202 -1.69 3.29 14.99
N ARG A 203 -2.29 2.50 15.87
CA ARG A 203 -1.55 1.63 16.76
C ARG A 203 -1.13 0.37 16.01
N LEU A 204 0.18 0.18 15.84
CA LEU A 204 0.74 -1.02 15.21
C LEU A 204 0.71 -2.17 16.24
N VAL A 205 -0.27 -3.03 16.12
CA VAL A 205 -0.45 -4.22 16.98
C VAL A 205 -0.57 -5.44 16.08
N LYS A 206 0.26 -6.45 16.34
CA LYS A 206 0.19 -7.75 15.65
C LYS A 206 -0.34 -8.84 16.56
N ASP A 207 -1.13 -9.74 16.00
CA ASP A 207 -1.53 -10.97 16.70
C ASP A 207 -0.54 -12.08 16.39
N PHE A 208 0.50 -12.15 17.22
CA PHE A 208 1.56 -13.17 17.08
C PHE A 208 1.05 -14.60 17.19
N HIS A 209 -0.05 -14.84 17.91
CA HIS A 209 -0.63 -16.18 17.99
C HIS A 209 -1.20 -16.61 16.64
N LYS A 210 -1.97 -15.75 15.98
CA LYS A 210 -2.48 -16.02 14.62
C LYS A 210 -1.35 -16.24 13.62
N ILE A 211 -0.33 -15.35 13.64
CA ILE A 211 0.83 -15.45 12.75
C ILE A 211 1.58 -16.79 12.98
N SER A 212 1.87 -17.15 14.22
CA SER A 212 2.58 -18.39 14.52
C SER A 212 1.78 -19.64 14.18
N THR A 213 0.45 -19.62 14.40
CA THR A 213 -0.43 -20.73 14.05
C THR A 213 -0.46 -20.97 12.55
N ARG A 214 -0.44 -19.91 11.75
CA ARG A 214 -0.36 -20.01 10.30
C ARG A 214 0.98 -20.52 9.80
N ARG A 215 2.08 -20.17 10.46
CA ARG A 215 3.42 -20.70 10.14
C ARG A 215 3.50 -22.22 10.33
N ARG A 216 2.85 -22.78 11.34
CA ARG A 216 2.88 -24.24 11.63
C ARG A 216 2.43 -25.07 10.41
N GLY A 217 1.45 -24.60 9.63
CA GLY A 217 1.00 -25.28 8.42
C GLY A 217 2.07 -25.42 7.33
N PHE A 218 3.06 -24.51 7.30
CA PHE A 218 4.16 -24.56 6.31
C PHE A 218 5.30 -25.49 6.71
N PHE A 219 5.51 -25.71 8.02
CA PHE A 219 6.59 -26.58 8.50
C PHE A 219 6.25 -28.08 8.45
N LEU A 220 4.97 -28.43 8.34
CA LEU A 220 4.54 -29.82 8.23
C LEU A 220 4.84 -30.44 6.85
N GLU A 221 5.05 -29.62 5.82
CA GLU A 221 5.43 -30.08 4.47
C GLU A 221 6.94 -30.25 4.27
N GLN A 222 7.77 -29.76 5.19
CA GLN A 222 9.24 -29.88 5.13
C GLN A 222 9.81 -31.03 5.98
N GLY A 223 8.95 -31.83 6.53
CA GLY A 223 9.30 -32.89 7.48
C GLY A 223 9.46 -34.28 6.87
N PHE A 224 10.09 -34.40 5.65
CA PHE A 224 10.63 -35.71 5.18
C PHE A 224 11.67 -35.51 4.09
#